data_4e8345b7165615657bcd83008d218197
#
_entry.id   4e8345b7165615657bcd83008d218197
#
_cell.length_a   1.000
_cell.length_b   1.000
_cell.length_c   1.000
_cell.angle_alpha   90.00
_cell.angle_beta   90.00
_cell.angle_gamma   90.00
#
_symmetry.space_group_name_H-M   'P 1'
#
loop_
_entity.id
_entity.type
_entity.pdbx_description
1 polymer ?
#
loop_
_entity_poly.entity_id
_entity_poly.type
_entity_poly.pdbx_seq_one_letter_code
_entity_poly.pdbx_strand_id
1 'polypeptide(L)'
;MKIANASAFDLSALPFAAPGHFYKGNLHTHCTESDGDYPAHEVVRRYREKGYDFLALSDHFLECYGFPITDTRGLRSKDFTTLISAELHTGNLHNGETWHVLAVGLPLDFSPPQPQE
;
A
#
# COMPACT_ATOMS: atom_id res chain seq x y z
N MET A 1 31.57 -2.91 -45.88
CA MET A 1 31.28 -3.07 -44.42
C MET A 1 29.75 -3.03 -44.26
N LYS A 2 29.10 -4.16 -44.09
CA LYS A 2 27.64 -4.22 -43.85
C LYS A 2 27.41 -3.83 -42.41
N ILE A 3 26.73 -2.71 -42.20
CA ILE A 3 26.21 -2.35 -40.88
C ILE A 3 25.12 -3.40 -40.54
N ALA A 4 25.38 -4.20 -39.49
CA ALA A 4 24.39 -5.11 -39.00
C ALA A 4 23.13 -4.30 -38.63
N ASN A 5 21.98 -4.71 -39.19
CA ASN A 5 20.70 -4.16 -38.82
C ASN A 5 20.55 -4.27 -37.28
N ALA A 6 20.48 -3.11 -36.62
CA ALA A 6 20.01 -3.07 -35.25
C ALA A 6 18.65 -3.79 -35.23
N SER A 7 18.55 -4.87 -34.49
CA SER A 7 17.28 -5.56 -34.31
C SER A 7 16.28 -4.52 -33.80
N ALA A 8 15.17 -4.37 -34.52
CA ALA A 8 14.10 -3.47 -34.09
C ALA A 8 13.71 -3.84 -32.66
N PHE A 9 13.83 -2.90 -31.76
CA PHE A 9 13.47 -3.10 -30.36
C PHE A 9 11.97 -3.40 -30.31
N ASP A 10 11.60 -4.57 -29.77
CA ASP A 10 10.19 -4.95 -29.65
C ASP A 10 9.51 -4.16 -28.53
N LEU A 11 8.79 -3.11 -28.91
CA LEU A 11 8.08 -2.26 -27.96
C LEU A 11 6.98 -3.00 -27.20
N SER A 12 6.45 -4.12 -27.73
CA SER A 12 5.43 -4.92 -27.06
C SER A 12 5.95 -5.66 -25.84
N ALA A 13 7.27 -5.84 -25.74
CA ALA A 13 7.95 -6.46 -24.61
C ALA A 13 8.24 -5.46 -23.45
N LEU A 14 7.95 -4.17 -23.64
CA LEU A 14 8.15 -3.17 -22.60
C LEU A 14 7.11 -3.33 -21.48
N PRO A 15 7.51 -3.07 -20.24
CA PRO A 15 6.55 -2.87 -19.15
C PRO A 15 5.50 -1.82 -19.55
N PHE A 16 4.24 -2.09 -19.25
CA PHE A 16 3.10 -1.21 -19.56
C PHE A 16 2.74 -1.06 -21.06
N ALA A 17 3.36 -1.81 -21.98
CA ALA A 17 2.99 -1.82 -23.40
C ALA A 17 1.80 -2.75 -23.70
N ALA A 18 1.45 -3.68 -22.80
CA ALA A 18 0.30 -4.54 -22.98
C ALA A 18 -1.02 -3.73 -22.95
N PRO A 19 -2.04 -4.15 -23.72
CA PRO A 19 -3.38 -3.56 -23.63
C PRO A 19 -3.91 -3.65 -22.19
N GLY A 20 -4.45 -2.53 -21.67
CA GLY A 20 -4.95 -2.49 -20.31
C GLY A 20 -5.36 -1.09 -19.89
N HIS A 21 -5.56 -0.91 -18.61
CA HIS A 21 -5.90 0.36 -17.99
C HIS A 21 -4.89 0.70 -16.90
N PHE A 22 -4.59 1.98 -16.74
CA PHE A 22 -3.86 2.47 -15.59
C PHE A 22 -4.84 2.79 -14.48
N TYR A 23 -4.54 2.31 -13.27
CA TYR A 23 -5.31 2.58 -12.08
C TYR A 23 -4.54 3.52 -11.16
N LYS A 24 -5.24 4.52 -10.64
CA LYS A 24 -4.69 5.48 -9.70
C LYS A 24 -4.90 5.00 -8.28
N GLY A 25 -3.83 4.77 -7.54
CA GLY A 25 -3.90 4.28 -6.17
C GLY A 25 -2.90 4.94 -5.24
N ASN A 26 -3.14 4.77 -3.93
CA ASN A 26 -2.20 5.12 -2.89
C ASN A 26 -2.05 3.94 -1.92
N LEU A 27 -0.81 3.60 -1.59
CA LEU A 27 -0.49 2.46 -0.71
C LEU A 27 -0.05 2.89 0.69
N HIS A 28 0.00 4.20 0.97
CA HIS A 28 0.43 4.72 2.26
C HIS A 28 -0.51 5.83 2.73
N THR A 29 -1.37 5.51 3.65
CA THR A 29 -2.38 6.44 4.19
C THR A 29 -2.77 6.00 5.59
N HIS A 30 -2.94 6.97 6.49
CA HIS A 30 -3.37 6.74 7.86
C HIS A 30 -4.79 7.26 8.10
N CYS A 31 -5.43 6.72 9.11
CA CYS A 31 -6.71 7.17 9.62
C CYS A 31 -6.65 7.34 11.15
N THR A 32 -7.79 7.59 11.78
CA THR A 32 -7.86 7.79 13.23
C THR A 32 -7.58 6.52 14.07
N GLU A 33 -7.32 5.38 13.42
CA GLU A 33 -6.82 4.19 14.12
C GLU A 33 -5.33 4.34 14.52
N SER A 34 -4.61 5.29 13.91
CA SER A 34 -3.29 5.72 14.36
C SER A 34 -3.22 7.25 14.49
N ASP A 35 -2.46 7.93 13.66
CA ASP A 35 -2.20 9.37 13.73
C ASP A 35 -2.87 10.19 12.62
N GLY A 36 -3.76 9.58 11.85
CA GLY A 36 -4.52 10.29 10.82
C GLY A 36 -5.66 11.14 11.38
N ASP A 37 -5.99 12.22 10.71
CA ASP A 37 -7.02 13.19 11.15
C ASP A 37 -8.46 12.71 10.93
N TYR A 38 -8.68 11.73 10.05
CA TYR A 38 -10.01 11.32 9.61
C TYR A 38 -10.26 9.83 9.82
N PRO A 39 -11.50 9.43 10.14
CA PRO A 39 -11.86 8.01 10.21
C PRO A 39 -11.78 7.36 8.82
N ALA A 40 -11.59 6.04 8.80
CA ALA A 40 -11.34 5.25 7.59
C ALA A 40 -12.34 5.53 6.45
N HIS A 41 -13.65 5.62 6.76
CA HIS A 41 -14.68 5.88 5.75
C HIS A 41 -14.55 7.26 5.10
N GLU A 42 -14.14 8.27 5.87
CA GLU A 42 -13.93 9.62 5.37
C GLU A 42 -12.67 9.71 4.51
N VAL A 43 -11.58 9.03 4.91
CA VAL A 43 -10.37 8.92 4.11
C VAL A 43 -10.71 8.29 2.75
N VAL A 44 -11.40 7.15 2.73
CA VAL A 44 -11.82 6.46 1.51
C VAL A 44 -12.69 7.37 0.64
N ARG A 45 -13.69 8.07 1.22
CA ARG A 45 -14.55 9.01 0.49
C ARG A 45 -13.73 10.08 -0.23
N ARG A 46 -12.77 10.70 0.46
CA ARG A 46 -11.91 11.76 -0.09
C ARG A 46 -11.04 11.27 -1.24
N TYR A 47 -10.46 10.08 -1.13
CA TYR A 47 -9.67 9.48 -2.21
C TYR A 47 -10.54 9.17 -3.44
N ARG A 48 -11.74 8.62 -3.25
CA ARG A 48 -12.70 8.38 -4.34
C ARG A 48 -13.07 9.68 -5.06
N GLU A 49 -13.38 10.74 -4.33
CA GLU A 49 -13.70 12.05 -4.89
C GLU A 49 -12.56 12.67 -5.69
N LYS A 50 -11.31 12.29 -5.38
CA LYS A 50 -10.12 12.67 -6.13
C LYS A 50 -9.80 11.74 -7.31
N GLY A 51 -10.69 10.81 -7.63
CA GLY A 51 -10.56 9.91 -8.77
C GLY A 51 -9.52 8.81 -8.58
N TYR A 52 -9.29 8.37 -7.34
CA TYR A 52 -8.50 7.18 -7.08
C TYR A 52 -9.35 5.93 -7.28
N ASP A 53 -8.71 4.85 -7.72
CA ASP A 53 -9.33 3.55 -7.97
C ASP A 53 -9.12 2.58 -6.79
N PHE A 54 -8.04 2.77 -6.04
CA PHE A 54 -7.74 1.95 -4.87
C PHE A 54 -6.95 2.70 -3.79
N LEU A 55 -7.04 2.18 -2.57
CA LEU A 55 -6.37 2.74 -1.39
C LEU A 55 -5.93 1.61 -0.43
N ALA A 56 -4.73 1.74 0.14
CA ALA A 56 -4.32 1.01 1.32
C ALA A 56 -4.34 1.95 2.53
N LEU A 57 -5.13 1.62 3.54
CA LEU A 57 -5.00 2.22 4.87
C LEU A 57 -3.93 1.44 5.62
N SER A 58 -2.83 2.10 5.88
CA SER A 58 -1.61 1.51 6.45
C SER A 58 -1.27 2.19 7.77
N ASP A 59 -2.21 2.19 8.71
CA ASP A 59 -2.02 2.77 10.03
C ASP A 59 -0.77 2.23 10.72
N HIS A 60 -0.16 3.03 11.58
CA HIS A 60 1.03 2.63 12.36
C HIS A 60 0.73 1.41 13.23
N PHE A 61 1.39 0.30 12.97
CA PHE A 61 1.26 -0.93 13.74
C PHE A 61 2.14 -0.88 14.99
N LEU A 62 1.72 -0.05 15.94
CA LEU A 62 2.43 0.23 17.19
C LEU A 62 1.55 -0.03 18.41
N GLU A 63 2.19 -0.37 19.53
CA GLU A 63 1.49 -0.65 20.79
C GLU A 63 0.65 0.53 21.28
N CYS A 64 1.15 1.76 21.14
CA CYS A 64 0.43 2.97 21.54
C CYS A 64 -0.92 3.16 20.81
N TYR A 65 -1.10 2.53 19.64
CA TYR A 65 -2.34 2.49 18.88
C TYR A 65 -3.07 1.16 18.97
N GLY A 66 -2.57 0.21 19.76
CA GLY A 66 -3.15 -1.13 19.89
C GLY A 66 -2.90 -2.05 18.71
N PHE A 67 -1.85 -1.83 17.93
CA PHE A 67 -1.50 -2.61 16.73
C PHE A 67 -2.64 -2.73 15.71
N PRO A 68 -3.16 -1.61 15.18
CA PRO A 68 -4.33 -1.63 14.34
C PRO A 68 -4.09 -2.28 12.98
N ILE A 69 -5.05 -3.09 12.54
CA ILE A 69 -5.22 -3.50 11.14
C ILE A 69 -6.67 -3.18 10.77
N THR A 70 -6.85 -2.09 10.07
CA THR A 70 -8.17 -1.55 9.78
C THR A 70 -8.90 -2.42 8.77
N ASP A 71 -10.06 -2.97 9.15
CA ASP A 71 -10.92 -3.69 8.20
C ASP A 71 -11.65 -2.72 7.26
N THR A 72 -11.12 -2.56 6.08
CA THR A 72 -11.66 -1.67 5.07
C THR A 72 -12.56 -2.36 4.04
N ARG A 73 -12.87 -3.66 4.20
CA ARG A 73 -13.65 -4.44 3.23
C ARG A 73 -15.05 -3.86 3.02
N GLY A 74 -15.69 -3.36 4.08
CA GLY A 74 -16.99 -2.71 4.02
C GLY A 74 -17.01 -1.36 3.29
N LEU A 75 -15.83 -0.80 2.97
CA LEU A 75 -15.68 0.48 2.28
C LEU A 75 -15.46 0.32 0.77
N ARG A 76 -15.36 -0.91 0.29
CA ARG A 76 -15.20 -1.23 -1.13
C ARG A 76 -16.49 -0.99 -1.90
N SER A 77 -16.36 -0.70 -3.18
CA SER A 77 -17.50 -0.53 -4.10
C SER A 77 -17.16 -1.13 -5.46
N LYS A 78 -18.11 -1.02 -6.40
CA LYS A 78 -17.90 -1.45 -7.78
C LYS A 78 -16.68 -0.78 -8.44
N ASP A 79 -16.46 0.50 -8.13
CA ASP A 79 -15.48 1.34 -8.82
C ASP A 79 -14.28 1.72 -7.93
N PHE A 80 -14.21 1.18 -6.71
CA PHE A 80 -13.13 1.48 -5.77
C PHE A 80 -12.85 0.30 -4.85
N THR A 81 -11.58 -0.05 -4.71
CA THR A 81 -11.18 -1.11 -3.79
C THR A 81 -10.24 -0.61 -2.70
N THR A 82 -10.16 -1.39 -1.63
CA THR A 82 -9.22 -1.16 -0.53
C THR A 82 -8.35 -2.38 -0.31
N LEU A 83 -7.13 -2.15 0.15
CA LEU A 83 -6.19 -3.18 0.55
C LEU A 83 -5.99 -3.12 2.06
N ILE A 84 -6.13 -4.25 2.73
CA ILE A 84 -5.81 -4.37 4.15
C ILE A 84 -4.31 -4.22 4.31
N SER A 85 -3.87 -3.32 5.17
CA SER A 85 -2.47 -2.90 5.23
C SER A 85 -2.10 -2.41 6.61
N ALA A 86 -0.83 -2.33 6.88
CA ALA A 86 -0.28 -1.68 8.07
C ALA A 86 1.11 -1.12 7.77
N GLU A 87 1.52 -0.10 8.49
CA GLU A 87 2.89 0.36 8.52
C GLU A 87 3.62 -0.28 9.71
N LEU A 88 4.48 -1.24 9.41
CA LEU A 88 5.27 -1.97 10.40
C LEU A 88 6.51 -1.15 10.77
N HIS A 89 6.89 -1.23 12.03
CA HIS A 89 8.08 -0.57 12.55
C HIS A 89 9.11 -1.58 13.00
N THR A 90 10.37 -1.37 12.63
CA THR A 90 11.46 -2.09 13.27
C THR A 90 11.70 -1.51 14.67
N GLY A 91 12.28 -2.30 15.57
CA GLY A 91 12.89 -1.74 16.77
C GLY A 91 14.06 -0.81 16.41
N ASN A 92 14.61 -0.13 17.41
CA ASN A 92 15.78 0.71 17.22
C ASN A 92 16.94 -0.10 16.65
N LEU A 93 17.42 0.30 15.48
CA LEU A 93 18.64 -0.23 14.91
C LEU A 93 19.86 0.25 15.72
N HIS A 94 20.99 -0.41 15.56
CA HIS A 94 22.22 -0.04 16.27
C HIS A 94 22.72 1.39 15.99
N ASN A 95 22.24 2.02 14.90
CA ASN A 95 22.49 3.43 14.58
C ASN A 95 21.41 4.38 15.16
N GLY A 96 20.42 3.86 15.89
CA GLY A 96 19.32 4.63 16.48
C GLY A 96 18.16 4.93 15.53
N GLU A 97 18.22 4.48 14.29
CA GLU A 97 17.13 4.65 13.31
C GLU A 97 16.06 3.55 13.44
N THR A 98 14.85 3.89 13.03
CA THR A 98 13.72 2.96 12.91
C THR A 98 13.27 2.93 11.44
N TRP A 99 13.09 1.75 10.88
CA TRP A 99 12.51 1.63 9.55
C TRP A 99 11.00 1.51 9.63
N HIS A 100 10.34 2.19 8.71
CA HIS A 100 8.93 2.06 8.43
C HIS A 100 8.74 1.20 7.19
N VAL A 101 8.01 0.11 7.31
CA VAL A 101 7.81 -0.87 6.23
C VAL A 101 6.33 -1.01 5.95
N LEU A 102 5.91 -0.66 4.74
CA LEU A 102 4.52 -0.86 4.34
C LEU A 102 4.27 -2.34 4.03
N ALA A 103 3.34 -2.93 4.74
CA ALA A 103 2.84 -4.26 4.49
C ALA A 103 1.43 -4.17 3.89
N VAL A 104 1.28 -4.58 2.63
CA VAL A 104 0.05 -4.44 1.86
C VAL A 104 -0.52 -5.81 1.52
N GLY A 105 -1.83 -5.99 1.67
CA GLY A 105 -2.50 -7.26 1.45
C GLY A 105 -2.42 -8.20 2.66
N LEU A 106 -2.39 -7.65 3.87
CA LEU A 106 -2.34 -8.41 5.10
C LEU A 106 -3.67 -9.12 5.39
N PRO A 107 -3.64 -10.30 6.05
CA PRO A 107 -4.82 -10.83 6.69
C PRO A 107 -5.19 -9.99 7.92
N LEU A 108 -6.48 -9.98 8.30
CA LEU A 108 -6.94 -9.20 9.46
C LEU A 108 -6.39 -9.70 10.80
N ASP A 109 -6.04 -10.96 10.87
CA ASP A 109 -5.43 -11.62 12.03
C ASP A 109 -3.89 -11.66 11.97
N PHE A 110 -3.31 -10.76 11.14
CA PHE A 110 -1.85 -10.67 11.03
C PHE A 110 -1.21 -10.45 12.40
N SER A 111 -0.20 -11.24 12.67
CA SER A 111 0.69 -11.06 13.80
C SER A 111 2.14 -11.14 13.29
N PRO A 112 3.00 -10.19 13.65
CA PRO A 112 4.40 -10.26 13.22
C PRO A 112 5.05 -11.50 13.81
N PRO A 113 6.02 -12.12 13.10
CA PRO A 113 6.78 -13.21 13.64
C PRO A 113 7.48 -12.79 14.93
N GLN A 114 7.38 -13.62 15.94
CA GLN A 114 8.12 -13.38 17.18
C GLN A 114 9.61 -13.41 16.88
N PRO A 115 10.44 -12.55 17.51
CA PRO A 115 11.88 -12.64 17.41
C PRO A 115 12.29 -14.07 17.77
N GLN A 116 13.08 -14.72 16.91
CA GLN A 116 13.73 -15.97 17.29
C GLN A 116 14.83 -15.60 18.27
N GLU A 117 14.73 -16.12 19.49
CA GLU A 117 15.78 -16.03 20.50
C GLU A 117 17.09 -16.72 20.05
#